data_d255bd32348494c11425338848921e7b
#
_entry.id   d255bd32348494c11425338848921e7b
#
_cell.length_a   1.000
_cell.length_b   1.000
_cell.length_c   1.000
_cell.angle_alpha   90.00
_cell.angle_beta   90.00
_cell.angle_gamma   90.00
#
_symmetry.space_group_name_H-M   'P 1'
#
loop_
_entity.id
_entity.type
_entity.pdbx_description
1 polymer ?
#
loop_
_entity_poly.entity_id
_entity_poly.type
_entity_poly.pdbx_seq_one_letter_code
_entity_poly.pdbx_strand_id
1 'polypeptide(L)'
;MHSKVISKIRCYSPNSKNTGVRNYNYLHYIATREGVDLKPLKEELAADNETYMRYIHERPRSHGLFGNIDTDDLASVLKAMKAVSKRQCVYRGILSLSEEDAKELGFMNKDAWNNYLLLALPDISEILGIPASELQWVAAFHNEKGHPHVHYMLWTSNPSHVQSPFISIPQQHKCRELFSGRFFAEERSILNIQKTKQRNQVIESGKQDAQTELQRLVDDICTQNEYRVLRKINRKLLNESSNRLLDLVEHLPAKGSVKYAYMPQTVKSEVDQLVKVIINKPEIKQEYDAFLNYHKQIAETYSPTRKELQIAILKAKEDIDQRLANVVLKAAQELRKEKDIYYAIQNTRLPGYQTLLKNGISQETISALQSEAETGNSQAAYLLGRIYDDPETAFYDPETALQYYRQSADKDNPYAKSILGSKYLWGKDVDQDLKLGRRYLHEAQKDGCQYAEDTETAFDSYQQERSQYCAANLIGRV
;
A
#
# COMPACT_ATOMS: atom_id res chain seq x y z
N MET A 1 -15.18 24.43 -10.94
CA MET A 1 -14.23 23.48 -11.54
C MET A 1 -15.07 22.40 -12.22
N HIS A 2 -14.96 22.27 -13.51
CA HIS A 2 -15.64 21.23 -14.28
C HIS A 2 -14.61 20.11 -14.54
N SER A 3 -15.07 18.85 -14.46
CA SER A 3 -14.26 17.71 -14.91
C SER A 3 -13.84 17.91 -16.36
N LYS A 4 -12.60 17.57 -16.72
CA LYS A 4 -12.14 17.59 -18.12
C LYS A 4 -13.01 16.71 -19.03
N VAL A 5 -13.62 15.64 -18.47
CA VAL A 5 -14.55 14.74 -19.19
C VAL A 5 -15.91 14.75 -18.53
N ILE A 6 -16.93 15.06 -19.31
CA ILE A 6 -18.34 14.88 -18.89
C ILE A 6 -18.82 13.56 -19.47
N SER A 7 -19.13 12.60 -18.61
CA SER A 7 -19.75 11.33 -18.98
C SER A 7 -20.99 11.10 -18.15
N LYS A 8 -22.13 10.90 -18.83
CA LYS A 8 -23.40 10.53 -18.21
C LYS A 8 -23.93 9.30 -18.93
N ILE A 9 -24.37 8.30 -18.18
CA ILE A 9 -24.97 7.09 -18.71
C ILE A 9 -26.24 6.74 -17.94
N ARG A 10 -27.29 6.34 -18.63
CA ARG A 10 -28.59 5.93 -18.05
C ARG A 10 -29.12 4.71 -18.75
N CYS A 11 -29.73 3.82 -18.00
CA CYS A 11 -30.41 2.66 -18.51
C CYS A 11 -31.92 2.99 -18.79
N TYR A 12 -32.44 2.47 -19.87
CA TYR A 12 -33.85 2.52 -20.24
C TYR A 12 -34.38 1.09 -20.34
N SER A 13 -35.08 0.66 -19.29
CA SER A 13 -35.66 -0.68 -19.18
C SER A 13 -36.85 -0.90 -20.13
N PRO A 14 -37.00 -2.10 -20.69
CA PRO A 14 -38.15 -2.47 -21.50
C PRO A 14 -39.48 -2.37 -20.73
N ASN A 15 -39.45 -2.54 -19.43
CA ASN A 15 -40.62 -2.47 -18.53
C ASN A 15 -41.12 -1.04 -18.30
N SER A 16 -40.36 -0.02 -18.70
CA SER A 16 -40.80 1.38 -18.57
C SER A 16 -41.76 1.79 -19.66
N LYS A 17 -42.77 2.57 -19.30
CA LYS A 17 -43.80 3.03 -20.24
C LYS A 17 -43.19 3.75 -21.42
N ASN A 18 -43.53 3.29 -22.64
CA ASN A 18 -43.13 3.90 -23.92
C ASN A 18 -41.62 3.91 -24.20
N THR A 19 -40.79 3.02 -23.59
CA THR A 19 -39.35 3.00 -23.80
C THR A 19 -38.96 2.87 -25.26
N GLY A 20 -39.65 2.01 -26.05
CA GLY A 20 -39.39 1.86 -27.47
C GLY A 20 -39.58 3.16 -28.27
N VAL A 21 -40.66 3.92 -27.99
CA VAL A 21 -40.90 5.23 -28.61
C VAL A 21 -39.89 6.27 -28.17
N ARG A 22 -39.55 6.27 -26.88
CA ARG A 22 -38.56 7.22 -26.34
C ARG A 22 -37.16 6.97 -26.91
N ASN A 23 -36.74 5.71 -27.08
CA ASN A 23 -35.47 5.37 -27.69
C ASN A 23 -35.45 5.66 -29.19
N TYR A 24 -36.54 5.38 -29.89
CA TYR A 24 -36.72 5.76 -31.31
C TYR A 24 -36.57 7.28 -31.49
N ASN A 25 -37.35 8.08 -30.74
CA ASN A 25 -37.31 9.53 -30.85
C ASN A 25 -35.94 10.12 -30.46
N TYR A 26 -35.29 9.55 -29.43
CA TYR A 26 -33.97 9.99 -29.03
C TYR A 26 -32.92 9.69 -30.10
N LEU A 27 -32.93 8.49 -30.67
CA LEU A 27 -32.01 8.13 -31.73
C LEU A 27 -32.21 8.99 -32.97
N HIS A 28 -33.47 9.24 -33.38
CA HIS A 28 -33.80 10.14 -34.49
C HIS A 28 -33.27 11.56 -34.20
N TYR A 29 -33.52 12.07 -33.01
CA TYR A 29 -33.05 13.39 -32.59
C TYR A 29 -31.51 13.53 -32.70
N ILE A 30 -30.74 12.59 -32.15
CA ILE A 30 -29.26 12.68 -32.18
C ILE A 30 -28.70 12.46 -33.59
N ALA A 31 -29.41 11.74 -34.46
CA ALA A 31 -29.00 11.48 -35.83
C ALA A 31 -29.17 12.69 -36.76
N THR A 32 -30.11 13.59 -36.43
CA THR A 32 -30.58 14.61 -37.39
C THR A 32 -30.60 16.04 -36.84
N ARG A 33 -30.31 16.26 -35.57
CA ARG A 33 -30.32 17.62 -34.97
C ARG A 33 -29.23 18.50 -35.57
N GLU A 34 -29.41 19.81 -35.48
CA GLU A 34 -28.39 20.80 -35.83
C GLU A 34 -27.09 20.55 -35.06
N GLY A 35 -25.93 20.69 -35.73
CA GLY A 35 -24.61 20.45 -35.19
C GLY A 35 -24.11 18.99 -35.26
N VAL A 36 -24.94 18.02 -35.74
CA VAL A 36 -24.45 16.67 -35.99
C VAL A 36 -23.49 16.64 -37.19
N ASP A 37 -22.39 15.90 -37.06
CA ASP A 37 -21.44 15.69 -38.15
C ASP A 37 -21.97 14.64 -39.14
N LEU A 38 -22.37 15.12 -40.34
CA LEU A 38 -22.91 14.31 -41.41
C LEU A 38 -21.86 13.68 -42.33
N LYS A 39 -20.56 14.00 -42.13
CA LYS A 39 -19.49 13.44 -42.98
C LYS A 39 -19.37 11.94 -42.77
N PRO A 40 -19.14 11.15 -43.85
CA PRO A 40 -18.86 9.72 -43.71
C PRO A 40 -17.53 9.49 -42.97
N LEU A 41 -17.36 8.28 -42.41
CA LEU A 41 -16.07 7.87 -41.81
C LEU A 41 -15.00 7.70 -42.91
N LYS A 42 -13.72 7.91 -42.58
CA LYS A 42 -12.62 7.85 -43.54
C LYS A 42 -12.45 6.47 -44.20
N GLU A 43 -12.76 5.39 -43.50
CA GLU A 43 -12.71 4.04 -44.05
C GLU A 43 -13.73 3.83 -45.19
N GLU A 44 -14.85 4.54 -45.16
CA GLU A 44 -15.83 4.55 -46.22
C GLU A 44 -15.39 5.38 -47.46
N LEU A 45 -14.33 6.22 -47.27
CA LEU A 45 -13.74 7.09 -48.29
C LEU A 45 -12.64 6.40 -49.12
N ALA A 46 -12.30 5.14 -48.84
CA ALA A 46 -11.25 4.40 -49.57
C ALA A 46 -11.64 4.01 -51.01
N ALA A 47 -12.90 4.23 -51.40
CA ALA A 47 -13.35 4.15 -52.80
C ALA A 47 -12.92 5.40 -53.59
N ASP A 48 -12.64 5.25 -54.89
CA ASP A 48 -12.15 6.34 -55.73
C ASP A 48 -13.04 7.59 -55.70
N ASN A 49 -12.46 8.74 -56.05
CA ASN A 49 -13.13 10.05 -55.99
C ASN A 49 -14.44 10.12 -56.79
N GLU A 50 -14.60 9.31 -57.81
CA GLU A 50 -15.80 9.29 -58.68
C GLU A 50 -16.95 8.54 -57.98
N THR A 51 -16.67 7.43 -57.31
CA THR A 51 -17.60 6.69 -56.47
C THR A 51 -18.00 7.52 -55.25
N TYR A 52 -17.08 8.32 -54.67
CA TYR A 52 -17.37 9.21 -53.57
C TYR A 52 -18.31 10.37 -53.94
N MET A 53 -18.11 11.01 -55.10
CA MET A 53 -19.01 12.08 -55.57
C MET A 53 -20.40 11.55 -55.93
N ARG A 54 -20.49 10.33 -56.51
CA ARG A 54 -21.76 9.65 -56.76
C ARG A 54 -22.47 9.28 -55.45
N TYR A 55 -21.73 8.78 -54.47
CA TYR A 55 -22.21 8.42 -53.13
C TYR A 55 -22.82 9.63 -52.39
N ILE A 56 -22.18 10.82 -52.44
CA ILE A 56 -22.71 12.05 -51.83
C ILE A 56 -23.98 12.52 -52.55
N HIS A 57 -24.10 12.35 -53.88
CA HIS A 57 -25.21 12.79 -54.67
C HIS A 57 -26.43 11.83 -54.66
N GLU A 58 -26.19 10.54 -54.46
CA GLU A 58 -27.22 9.50 -54.54
C GLU A 58 -27.79 9.10 -53.17
N ARG A 59 -27.20 9.50 -52.04
CA ARG A 59 -27.79 9.26 -50.72
C ARG A 59 -28.88 10.28 -50.38
N PRO A 60 -30.16 9.91 -50.46
CA PRO A 60 -31.20 10.76 -49.93
C PRO A 60 -31.13 10.74 -48.41
N ARG A 61 -30.67 11.83 -47.80
CA ARG A 61 -30.62 12.12 -46.36
C ARG A 61 -29.43 11.47 -45.62
N SER A 62 -28.24 12.04 -45.73
CA SER A 62 -27.15 11.79 -44.82
C SER A 62 -27.62 12.05 -43.39
N HIS A 63 -27.34 11.11 -42.50
CA HIS A 63 -27.53 11.27 -41.06
C HIS A 63 -26.21 11.06 -40.31
N GLY A 64 -26.14 11.53 -39.08
CA GLY A 64 -24.87 11.57 -38.33
C GLY A 64 -24.53 10.27 -37.59
N LEU A 65 -25.28 9.17 -37.75
CA LEU A 65 -25.01 7.93 -37.01
C LEU A 65 -23.78 7.21 -37.52
N PHE A 66 -23.09 6.56 -36.59
CA PHE A 66 -22.02 5.61 -36.81
C PHE A 66 -22.01 4.58 -35.64
N GLY A 67 -21.37 3.43 -35.82
CA GLY A 67 -21.38 2.39 -34.79
C GLY A 67 -20.80 1.07 -35.27
N ASN A 68 -21.01 0.01 -34.49
CA ASN A 68 -20.64 -1.36 -34.88
C ASN A 68 -21.82 -2.15 -35.50
N ILE A 69 -22.91 -1.49 -35.79
CA ILE A 69 -24.05 -2.03 -36.56
C ILE A 69 -24.12 -1.32 -37.88
N ASP A 70 -24.87 -1.92 -38.85
CA ASP A 70 -25.18 -1.24 -40.10
C ASP A 70 -26.01 0.01 -39.82
N THR A 71 -25.50 1.17 -40.22
CA THR A 71 -26.12 2.48 -40.03
C THR A 71 -26.53 3.14 -41.32
N ASP A 72 -26.49 2.45 -42.48
CA ASP A 72 -26.70 3.03 -43.78
C ASP A 72 -28.15 3.55 -43.99
N ASP A 73 -29.12 2.84 -43.47
CA ASP A 73 -30.51 3.26 -43.51
C ASP A 73 -31.05 3.66 -42.13
N LEU A 74 -31.18 4.96 -41.92
CA LEU A 74 -31.72 5.51 -40.68
C LEU A 74 -33.09 4.92 -40.29
N ALA A 75 -33.96 4.69 -41.26
CA ALA A 75 -35.32 4.16 -40.99
C ALA A 75 -35.24 2.73 -40.41
N SER A 76 -34.35 1.90 -40.95
CA SER A 76 -34.10 0.53 -40.48
C SER A 76 -33.51 0.53 -39.10
N VAL A 77 -32.49 1.38 -38.81
CA VAL A 77 -31.88 1.52 -37.49
C VAL A 77 -32.88 1.96 -36.43
N LEU A 78 -33.71 2.95 -36.74
CA LEU A 78 -34.77 3.44 -35.85
C LEU A 78 -35.82 2.36 -35.55
N LYS A 79 -36.23 1.58 -36.55
CA LYS A 79 -37.17 0.46 -36.41
C LYS A 79 -36.56 -0.65 -35.55
N ALA A 80 -35.30 -1.00 -35.79
CA ALA A 80 -34.55 -1.98 -34.99
C ALA A 80 -34.43 -1.51 -33.53
N MET A 81 -34.08 -0.26 -33.28
CA MET A 81 -33.98 0.32 -31.94
C MET A 81 -35.30 0.25 -31.17
N LYS A 82 -36.44 0.52 -31.87
CA LYS A 82 -37.78 0.41 -31.28
C LYS A 82 -38.10 -1.03 -30.87
N ALA A 83 -37.69 -2.02 -31.68
CA ALA A 83 -37.88 -3.45 -31.42
C ALA A 83 -37.01 -3.94 -30.26
N VAL A 84 -35.72 -3.62 -30.27
CA VAL A 84 -34.74 -3.94 -29.21
C VAL A 84 -35.20 -3.39 -27.86
N SER A 85 -35.63 -2.14 -27.83
CA SER A 85 -36.07 -1.45 -26.61
C SER A 85 -37.29 -2.05 -25.92
N LYS A 86 -38.05 -2.91 -26.63
CA LYS A 86 -39.19 -3.66 -26.07
C LYS A 86 -38.79 -4.95 -25.38
N ARG A 87 -37.57 -5.45 -25.65
CA ARG A 87 -37.12 -6.78 -25.21
C ARG A 87 -36.03 -6.71 -24.18
N GLN A 88 -35.22 -5.64 -24.17
CA GLN A 88 -34.05 -5.54 -23.33
C GLN A 88 -33.72 -4.09 -22.97
N CYS A 89 -32.80 -3.92 -21.98
CA CYS A 89 -32.29 -2.63 -21.58
C CYS A 89 -31.48 -2.00 -22.71
N VAL A 90 -31.64 -0.69 -22.87
CA VAL A 90 -30.81 0.14 -23.75
C VAL A 90 -30.15 1.21 -22.88
N TYR A 91 -28.84 1.29 -22.93
CA TYR A 91 -28.09 2.30 -22.22
C TYR A 91 -27.83 3.48 -23.14
N ARG A 92 -28.13 4.69 -22.68
CA ARG A 92 -27.86 5.94 -23.41
C ARG A 92 -26.77 6.68 -22.67
N GLY A 93 -25.75 7.11 -23.37
CA GLY A 93 -24.66 7.89 -22.83
C GLY A 93 -24.41 9.17 -23.62
N ILE A 94 -23.77 10.07 -22.93
CA ILE A 94 -23.17 11.31 -23.47
C ILE A 94 -21.74 11.37 -22.99
N LEU A 95 -20.83 11.71 -23.89
CA LEU A 95 -19.43 11.92 -23.58
C LEU A 95 -19.00 13.23 -24.25
N SER A 96 -18.46 14.15 -23.45
CA SER A 96 -18.06 15.49 -23.90
C SER A 96 -16.71 15.88 -23.32
N LEU A 97 -15.97 16.60 -24.11
CA LEU A 97 -14.75 17.32 -23.73
C LEU A 97 -14.99 18.83 -23.75
N SER A 98 -14.13 19.61 -23.12
CA SER A 98 -14.04 21.04 -23.41
C SER A 98 -13.58 21.25 -24.84
N GLU A 99 -13.92 22.36 -25.46
CA GLU A 99 -13.45 22.66 -26.83
C GLU A 99 -11.93 22.72 -26.91
N GLU A 100 -11.27 23.19 -25.85
CA GLU A 100 -9.81 23.28 -25.74
C GLU A 100 -9.20 21.87 -25.72
N ASP A 101 -9.62 21.00 -24.79
CA ASP A 101 -9.14 19.62 -24.71
C ASP A 101 -9.46 18.83 -26.00
N ALA A 102 -10.63 19.04 -26.60
CA ALA A 102 -11.00 18.34 -27.83
C ALA A 102 -10.12 18.75 -29.02
N LYS A 103 -9.72 20.02 -29.11
CA LYS A 103 -8.76 20.50 -30.12
C LYS A 103 -7.38 19.92 -29.89
N GLU A 104 -6.88 19.98 -28.66
CA GLU A 104 -5.57 19.46 -28.28
C GLU A 104 -5.45 17.96 -28.54
N LEU A 105 -6.47 17.19 -28.15
CA LEU A 105 -6.53 15.73 -28.30
C LEU A 105 -6.99 15.27 -29.70
N GLY A 106 -7.36 16.18 -30.61
CA GLY A 106 -7.79 15.85 -31.97
C GLY A 106 -9.24 15.35 -32.12
N PHE A 107 -10.11 15.56 -31.10
CA PHE A 107 -11.51 15.08 -31.06
C PHE A 107 -12.52 16.09 -31.68
N MET A 108 -12.12 16.80 -32.72
CA MET A 108 -13.00 17.75 -33.44
C MET A 108 -13.69 17.13 -34.66
N ASN A 109 -13.62 15.82 -34.85
CA ASN A 109 -14.19 15.11 -36.00
C ASN A 109 -14.77 13.75 -35.59
N LYS A 110 -15.68 13.21 -36.43
CA LYS A 110 -16.37 11.96 -36.18
C LYS A 110 -15.44 10.74 -36.11
N ASP A 111 -14.40 10.71 -36.96
CA ASP A 111 -13.46 9.57 -37.03
C ASP A 111 -12.73 9.36 -35.70
N ALA A 112 -12.26 10.43 -35.06
CA ALA A 112 -11.59 10.35 -33.76
C ALA A 112 -12.52 9.78 -32.70
N TRP A 113 -13.80 10.20 -32.67
CA TRP A 113 -14.79 9.68 -31.73
C TRP A 113 -15.17 8.22 -32.04
N ASN A 114 -15.28 7.84 -33.32
CA ASN A 114 -15.53 6.45 -33.69
C ASN A 114 -14.40 5.53 -33.20
N ASN A 115 -13.15 5.87 -33.54
CA ASN A 115 -11.99 5.08 -33.15
C ASN A 115 -11.87 4.98 -31.61
N TYR A 116 -12.16 6.06 -30.92
CA TYR A 116 -12.17 6.07 -29.47
C TYR A 116 -13.26 5.17 -28.88
N LEU A 117 -14.50 5.25 -29.38
CA LEU A 117 -15.64 4.45 -28.90
C LEU A 117 -15.47 2.96 -29.20
N LEU A 118 -14.89 2.61 -30.35
CA LEU A 118 -14.55 1.23 -30.70
C LEU A 118 -13.65 0.58 -29.64
N LEU A 119 -12.72 1.35 -29.07
CA LEU A 119 -11.79 0.87 -28.02
C LEU A 119 -12.38 0.96 -26.62
N ALA A 120 -13.22 1.96 -26.33
CA ALA A 120 -13.69 2.23 -24.98
C ALA A 120 -14.99 1.49 -24.61
N LEU A 121 -15.92 1.37 -25.56
CA LEU A 121 -17.24 0.80 -25.26
C LEU A 121 -17.23 -0.69 -24.89
N PRO A 122 -16.33 -1.55 -25.41
CA PRO A 122 -16.20 -2.92 -24.91
C PRO A 122 -15.96 -3.00 -23.39
N ASP A 123 -15.02 -2.23 -22.87
CA ASP A 123 -14.74 -2.21 -21.43
C ASP A 123 -15.90 -1.59 -20.62
N ILE A 124 -16.56 -0.57 -21.17
CA ILE A 124 -17.75 0.02 -20.55
C ILE A 124 -18.90 -1.00 -20.52
N SER A 125 -19.07 -1.79 -21.58
CA SER A 125 -20.13 -2.79 -21.67
C SER A 125 -19.98 -3.87 -20.60
N GLU A 126 -18.74 -4.30 -20.32
CA GLU A 126 -18.46 -5.27 -19.26
C GLU A 126 -18.78 -4.71 -17.86
N ILE A 127 -18.49 -3.42 -17.61
CA ILE A 127 -18.90 -2.76 -16.35
C ILE A 127 -20.43 -2.79 -16.18
N LEU A 128 -21.17 -2.77 -17.29
CA LEU A 128 -22.63 -2.80 -17.33
C LEU A 128 -23.21 -4.22 -17.37
N GLY A 129 -22.35 -5.26 -17.40
CA GLY A 129 -22.76 -6.66 -17.47
C GLY A 129 -23.12 -7.14 -18.88
N ILE A 130 -22.62 -6.48 -19.93
CA ILE A 130 -22.73 -6.89 -21.31
C ILE A 130 -21.37 -7.41 -21.77
N PRO A 131 -21.24 -8.71 -22.14
CA PRO A 131 -20.01 -9.23 -22.73
C PRO A 131 -19.60 -8.43 -23.97
N ALA A 132 -18.30 -8.13 -24.11
CA ALA A 132 -17.79 -7.33 -25.23
C ALA A 132 -18.14 -7.95 -26.61
N SER A 133 -18.17 -9.29 -26.69
CA SER A 133 -18.55 -10.04 -27.90
C SER A 133 -20.05 -9.88 -28.32
N GLU A 134 -20.89 -9.46 -27.39
CA GLU A 134 -22.32 -9.27 -27.61
C GLU A 134 -22.69 -7.78 -27.69
N LEU A 135 -21.72 -6.90 -27.53
CA LEU A 135 -21.97 -5.46 -27.56
C LEU A 135 -22.42 -4.99 -28.92
N GLN A 136 -23.57 -4.33 -28.95
CA GLN A 136 -24.04 -3.52 -30.10
C GLN A 136 -24.16 -2.07 -29.66
N TRP A 137 -23.74 -1.15 -30.52
CA TRP A 137 -23.82 0.26 -30.21
C TRP A 137 -23.97 1.12 -31.47
N VAL A 138 -24.51 2.32 -31.27
CA VAL A 138 -24.65 3.37 -32.27
C VAL A 138 -24.39 4.72 -31.59
N ALA A 139 -23.79 5.65 -32.32
CA ALA A 139 -23.42 6.96 -31.81
C ALA A 139 -23.65 8.06 -32.85
N ALA A 140 -23.66 9.31 -32.38
CA ALA A 140 -23.67 10.50 -33.21
C ALA A 140 -22.79 11.58 -32.59
N PHE A 141 -21.85 12.14 -33.34
CA PHE A 141 -21.00 13.22 -32.93
C PHE A 141 -21.62 14.58 -33.24
N HIS A 142 -21.62 15.47 -32.26
CA HIS A 142 -22.14 16.83 -32.37
C HIS A 142 -20.97 17.81 -32.12
N ASN A 143 -20.63 18.56 -33.16
CA ASN A 143 -19.59 19.59 -33.07
C ASN A 143 -20.24 20.91 -32.62
N GLU A 144 -20.65 20.94 -31.35
CA GLU A 144 -21.26 22.12 -30.74
C GLU A 144 -20.19 23.02 -30.16
N LYS A 145 -20.25 24.31 -30.46
CA LYS A 145 -19.28 25.31 -29.98
C LYS A 145 -19.17 25.29 -28.46
N GLY A 146 -17.97 25.18 -27.96
CA GLY A 146 -17.64 25.12 -26.53
C GLY A 146 -17.70 23.71 -25.91
N HIS A 147 -18.46 22.79 -26.49
CA HIS A 147 -18.68 21.46 -25.93
C HIS A 147 -18.89 20.38 -27.03
N PRO A 148 -17.86 20.04 -27.80
CA PRO A 148 -17.95 18.92 -28.72
C PRO A 148 -18.24 17.64 -27.92
N HIS A 149 -19.24 16.88 -28.39
CA HIS A 149 -19.70 15.72 -27.61
C HIS A 149 -20.27 14.64 -28.55
N VAL A 150 -20.24 13.41 -28.03
CA VAL A 150 -20.86 12.26 -28.70
C VAL A 150 -21.99 11.72 -27.83
N HIS A 151 -23.14 11.49 -28.47
CA HIS A 151 -24.21 10.67 -27.93
C HIS A 151 -23.96 9.24 -28.35
N TYR A 152 -24.16 8.29 -27.47
CA TYR A 152 -24.09 6.86 -27.79
C TYR A 152 -25.25 6.09 -27.16
N MET A 153 -25.63 5.02 -27.80
CA MET A 153 -26.59 4.03 -27.29
C MET A 153 -25.92 2.66 -27.39
N LEU A 154 -26.03 1.83 -26.37
CA LEU A 154 -25.49 0.49 -26.37
C LEU A 154 -26.48 -0.52 -25.78
N TRP A 155 -26.42 -1.77 -26.25
CA TRP A 155 -27.24 -2.88 -25.82
C TRP A 155 -26.54 -4.21 -26.15
N THR A 156 -27.08 -5.33 -25.67
CA THR A 156 -26.57 -6.66 -26.01
C THR A 156 -27.23 -7.20 -27.30
N SER A 157 -26.50 -7.98 -28.09
CA SER A 157 -27.10 -8.77 -29.21
C SER A 157 -27.89 -9.97 -28.68
N ASN A 158 -27.68 -10.40 -27.42
CA ASN A 158 -28.33 -11.55 -26.80
C ASN A 158 -29.42 -11.13 -25.79
N PRO A 159 -30.70 -11.13 -26.16
CA PRO A 159 -31.80 -10.75 -25.27
C PRO A 159 -31.95 -11.65 -24.02
N SER A 160 -31.34 -12.84 -24.03
CA SER A 160 -31.40 -13.77 -22.88
C SER A 160 -30.55 -13.31 -21.70
N HIS A 161 -29.60 -12.42 -21.93
CA HIS A 161 -28.82 -11.84 -20.82
C HIS A 161 -29.68 -10.86 -20.03
N VAL A 162 -29.94 -11.22 -18.78
CA VAL A 162 -30.67 -10.37 -17.84
C VAL A 162 -29.77 -9.20 -17.45
N GLN A 163 -30.20 -8.00 -17.78
CA GLN A 163 -29.50 -6.77 -17.48
C GLN A 163 -30.17 -6.03 -16.33
N SER A 164 -29.41 -5.50 -15.43
CA SER A 164 -29.93 -4.60 -14.41
C SER A 164 -30.30 -3.26 -15.03
N PRO A 165 -31.53 -2.78 -14.84
CA PRO A 165 -31.92 -1.44 -15.26
C PRO A 165 -31.30 -0.34 -14.42
N PHE A 166 -30.57 -0.72 -13.39
CA PHE A 166 -29.92 0.18 -12.43
C PHE A 166 -28.42 0.20 -12.64
N ILE A 167 -27.86 1.40 -12.83
CA ILE A 167 -26.42 1.64 -12.85
C ILE A 167 -26.04 2.24 -11.49
N SER A 168 -25.32 1.50 -10.69
CA SER A 168 -24.86 1.96 -9.38
C SER A 168 -23.89 3.14 -9.49
N ILE A 169 -23.79 3.95 -8.44
CA ILE A 169 -22.83 5.06 -8.37
C ILE A 169 -21.39 4.58 -8.61
N PRO A 170 -20.92 3.46 -8.02
CA PRO A 170 -19.58 2.92 -8.31
C PRO A 170 -19.38 2.56 -9.80
N GLN A 171 -20.37 1.97 -10.47
CA GLN A 171 -20.28 1.67 -11.90
C GLN A 171 -20.19 2.96 -12.74
N GLN A 172 -21.02 3.97 -12.43
CA GLN A 172 -20.94 5.27 -13.10
C GLN A 172 -19.53 5.91 -12.92
N HIS A 173 -18.97 5.79 -11.72
CA HIS A 173 -17.63 6.28 -11.43
C HIS A 173 -16.56 5.55 -12.25
N LYS A 174 -16.62 4.20 -12.30
CA LYS A 174 -15.71 3.39 -13.12
C LYS A 174 -15.80 3.75 -14.62
N CYS A 175 -17.01 3.96 -15.15
CA CYS A 175 -17.19 4.38 -16.55
C CYS A 175 -16.52 5.75 -16.82
N ARG A 176 -16.69 6.72 -15.92
CA ARG A 176 -16.04 8.04 -16.05
C ARG A 176 -14.52 7.93 -15.99
N GLU A 177 -14.02 7.16 -15.03
CA GLU A 177 -12.59 6.93 -14.85
C GLU A 177 -11.95 6.26 -16.07
N LEU A 178 -12.64 5.29 -16.68
CA LEU A 178 -12.18 4.60 -17.88
C LEU A 178 -12.15 5.57 -19.08
N PHE A 179 -13.22 6.32 -19.35
CA PHE A 179 -13.23 7.30 -20.41
C PHE A 179 -12.13 8.36 -20.24
N SER A 180 -12.04 8.94 -19.05
CA SER A 180 -11.00 9.92 -18.72
C SER A 180 -9.58 9.33 -18.86
N GLY A 181 -9.38 8.09 -18.37
CA GLY A 181 -8.11 7.40 -18.45
C GLY A 181 -7.61 7.18 -19.86
N ARG A 182 -8.51 6.95 -20.81
CA ARG A 182 -8.15 6.80 -22.23
C ARG A 182 -7.89 8.14 -22.93
N PHE A 183 -8.67 9.18 -22.66
CA PHE A 183 -8.43 10.51 -23.23
C PHE A 183 -7.09 11.10 -22.76
N PHE A 184 -6.79 10.97 -21.48
CA PHE A 184 -5.61 11.57 -20.86
C PHE A 184 -4.57 10.50 -20.46
N ALA A 185 -4.46 9.43 -21.27
CA ALA A 185 -3.61 8.28 -20.97
C ALA A 185 -2.14 8.69 -20.77
N GLU A 186 -1.61 9.54 -21.62
CA GLU A 186 -0.23 10.03 -21.55
C GLU A 186 -0.02 10.94 -20.34
N GLU A 187 -0.86 11.98 -20.17
CA GLU A 187 -0.84 12.88 -19.02
C GLU A 187 -0.94 12.10 -17.70
N ARG A 188 -1.91 11.19 -17.61
CA ARG A 188 -2.09 10.35 -16.42
C ARG A 188 -0.94 9.39 -16.18
N SER A 189 -0.29 8.88 -17.24
CA SER A 189 0.91 8.05 -17.09
C SER A 189 2.04 8.84 -16.44
N ILE A 190 2.32 10.04 -16.93
CA ILE A 190 3.32 10.95 -16.37
C ILE A 190 3.00 11.28 -14.91
N LEU A 191 1.76 11.69 -14.63
CA LEU A 191 1.31 12.01 -13.27
C LEU A 191 1.40 10.80 -12.33
N ASN A 192 1.09 9.58 -12.80
CA ASN A 192 1.21 8.36 -12.01
C ASN A 192 2.66 8.00 -11.70
N ILE A 193 3.59 8.23 -12.64
CA ILE A 193 5.03 8.06 -12.40
C ILE A 193 5.50 9.05 -11.32
N GLN A 194 5.17 10.33 -11.46
CA GLN A 194 5.54 11.37 -10.50
C GLN A 194 4.94 11.09 -9.11
N LYS A 195 3.65 10.76 -9.06
CA LYS A 195 2.96 10.36 -7.83
C LYS A 195 3.66 9.18 -7.14
N THR A 196 4.03 8.16 -7.91
CA THR A 196 4.71 6.96 -7.37
C THR A 196 6.10 7.30 -6.84
N LYS A 197 6.85 8.12 -7.58
CA LYS A 197 8.15 8.63 -7.15
C LYS A 197 8.01 9.39 -5.83
N GLN A 198 7.08 10.33 -5.77
CA GLN A 198 6.86 11.16 -4.59
C GLN A 198 6.40 10.34 -3.37
N ARG A 199 5.48 9.38 -3.58
CA ARG A 199 5.08 8.43 -2.52
C ARG A 199 6.28 7.69 -1.94
N ASN A 200 7.16 7.18 -2.82
CA ASN A 200 8.32 6.42 -2.39
C ASN A 200 9.32 7.31 -1.63
N GLN A 201 9.48 8.57 -2.05
CA GLN A 201 10.29 9.56 -1.34
C GLN A 201 9.74 9.82 0.06
N VAL A 202 8.45 10.13 0.21
CA VAL A 202 7.80 10.33 1.53
C VAL A 202 8.04 9.15 2.45
N ILE A 203 7.89 7.91 1.94
CA ILE A 203 8.09 6.71 2.75
C ILE A 203 9.56 6.54 3.15
N GLU A 204 10.50 6.78 2.24
CA GLU A 204 11.92 6.64 2.52
C GLU A 204 12.42 7.74 3.47
N SER A 205 12.01 8.99 3.25
CA SER A 205 12.32 10.10 4.16
C SER A 205 11.74 9.86 5.56
N GLY A 206 10.50 9.35 5.63
CA GLY A 206 9.87 8.96 6.90
C GLY A 206 10.60 7.81 7.59
N LYS A 207 11.13 6.85 6.84
CA LYS A 207 11.91 5.73 7.37
C LYS A 207 13.27 6.20 7.91
N GLN A 208 13.97 7.05 7.15
CA GLN A 208 15.24 7.64 7.59
C GLN A 208 15.05 8.48 8.86
N ASP A 209 13.97 9.26 8.91
CA ASP A 209 13.61 10.04 10.08
C ASP A 209 13.33 9.17 11.30
N ALA A 210 12.53 8.12 11.15
CA ALA A 210 12.22 7.19 12.23
C ALA A 210 13.50 6.45 12.73
N GLN A 211 14.42 6.10 11.83
CA GLN A 211 15.71 5.49 12.19
C GLN A 211 16.61 6.49 12.92
N THR A 212 16.65 7.74 12.48
CA THR A 212 17.42 8.80 13.15
C THR A 212 16.91 9.06 14.55
N GLU A 213 15.59 9.15 14.73
CA GLU A 213 14.99 9.33 16.06
C GLU A 213 15.20 8.09 16.95
N LEU A 214 15.16 6.89 16.38
CA LEU A 214 15.49 5.66 17.09
C LEU A 214 16.94 5.67 17.58
N GLN A 215 17.90 5.98 16.70
CA GLN A 215 19.32 6.04 17.07
C GLN A 215 19.56 7.11 18.14
N ARG A 216 18.95 8.28 17.98
CA ARG A 216 19.03 9.35 18.97
C ARG A 216 18.48 8.92 20.34
N LEU A 217 17.34 8.23 20.35
CA LEU A 217 16.76 7.71 21.60
C LEU A 217 17.72 6.72 22.28
N VAL A 218 18.32 5.83 21.49
CA VAL A 218 19.34 4.89 21.97
C VAL A 218 20.52 5.64 22.58
N ASP A 219 21.05 6.62 21.88
CA ASP A 219 22.20 7.43 22.34
C ASP A 219 21.84 8.24 23.59
N ASP A 220 20.64 8.84 23.66
CA ASP A 220 20.14 9.58 24.82
C ASP A 220 20.01 8.65 26.06
N ILE A 221 19.50 7.44 25.88
CA ILE A 221 19.39 6.44 26.96
C ILE A 221 20.79 6.01 27.42
N CYS A 222 21.72 5.77 26.49
CA CYS A 222 23.07 5.38 26.79
C CYS A 222 23.82 6.48 27.55
N THR A 223 23.70 7.74 27.12
CA THR A 223 24.32 8.89 27.78
C THR A 223 23.80 9.10 29.19
N GLN A 224 22.49 8.88 29.42
CA GLN A 224 21.91 8.97 30.76
C GLN A 224 22.46 7.90 31.73
N ASN A 225 22.96 6.79 31.20
CA ASN A 225 23.48 5.65 31.94
C ASN A 225 25.01 5.65 32.08
N GLU A 226 25.71 6.65 31.52
CA GLU A 226 27.16 6.80 31.70
C GLU A 226 27.49 7.05 33.18
N TYR A 227 28.12 6.07 33.82
CA TYR A 227 28.64 6.12 35.19
C TYR A 227 27.65 6.24 36.37
N ARG A 228 26.32 6.19 36.10
CA ARG A 228 25.34 6.18 37.20
C ARG A 228 24.26 5.14 36.93
N VAL A 229 24.01 4.34 37.92
CA VAL A 229 22.88 3.41 37.93
C VAL A 229 21.58 4.20 38.01
N LEU A 230 20.99 4.47 36.89
CA LEU A 230 19.71 5.14 36.86
C LEU A 230 18.59 4.12 37.13
N ARG A 231 17.84 4.34 38.20
CA ARG A 231 16.67 3.51 38.53
C ARG A 231 15.50 3.77 37.57
N LYS A 232 15.57 4.83 36.77
CA LYS A 232 14.53 5.23 35.76
C LYS A 232 15.18 6.03 34.66
N ILE A 233 14.72 5.78 33.38
CA ILE A 233 14.99 6.69 32.28
C ILE A 233 14.43 8.06 32.66
N ASN A 234 15.26 9.08 32.65
CA ASN A 234 14.81 10.43 32.89
C ASN A 234 14.10 10.97 31.63
N ARG A 235 12.81 10.71 31.50
CA ARG A 235 12.00 11.13 30.35
C ARG A 235 11.99 12.65 30.14
N LYS A 236 12.37 13.45 31.14
CA LYS A 236 12.49 14.92 31.01
C LYS A 236 13.69 15.34 30.17
N LEU A 237 14.69 14.47 30.01
CA LEU A 237 15.86 14.71 29.16
C LEU A 237 15.66 14.24 27.73
N LEU A 238 14.58 13.53 27.45
CA LEU A 238 14.21 13.06 26.12
C LEU A 238 13.34 14.09 25.41
N ASN A 239 13.45 14.17 24.08
CA ASN A 239 12.55 14.97 23.29
C ASN A 239 11.14 14.33 23.24
N GLU A 240 10.17 15.04 22.68
CA GLU A 240 8.79 14.58 22.61
C GLU A 240 8.63 13.33 21.75
N SER A 241 9.33 13.26 20.60
CA SER A 241 9.29 12.10 19.70
C SER A 241 9.87 10.84 20.36
N SER A 242 10.98 10.97 21.06
CA SER A 242 11.60 9.89 21.81
C SER A 242 10.69 9.36 22.92
N ASN A 243 10.06 10.25 23.69
CA ASN A 243 9.10 9.87 24.73
C ASN A 243 7.89 9.12 24.15
N ARG A 244 7.32 9.61 23.03
CA ARG A 244 6.21 8.95 22.36
C ARG A 244 6.59 7.59 21.77
N LEU A 245 7.81 7.45 21.26
CA LEU A 245 8.31 6.17 20.76
C LEU A 245 8.45 5.15 21.89
N LEU A 246 8.92 5.57 23.08
CA LEU A 246 8.96 4.71 24.28
C LEU A 246 7.55 4.27 24.70
N ASP A 247 6.60 5.19 24.76
CA ASP A 247 5.20 4.87 25.10
C ASP A 247 4.64 3.85 24.10
N LEU A 248 4.89 4.04 22.81
CA LEU A 248 4.47 3.12 21.76
C LEU A 248 5.08 1.71 21.97
N VAL A 249 6.36 1.61 22.28
CA VAL A 249 7.04 0.31 22.53
C VAL A 249 6.41 -0.42 23.71
N GLU A 250 6.06 0.30 24.78
CA GLU A 250 5.42 -0.27 25.98
C GLU A 250 4.01 -0.82 25.68
N HIS A 251 3.27 -0.17 24.77
CA HIS A 251 1.89 -0.52 24.42
C HIS A 251 1.76 -1.49 23.24
N LEU A 252 2.86 -1.83 22.55
CA LEU A 252 2.82 -2.78 21.44
C LEU A 252 2.37 -4.17 21.92
N PRO A 253 1.48 -4.86 21.18
CA PRO A 253 1.08 -6.23 21.49
C PRO A 253 2.29 -7.17 21.57
N ALA A 254 2.30 -8.05 22.55
CA ALA A 254 3.40 -9.00 22.74
C ALA A 254 3.49 -10.05 21.62
N LYS A 255 2.37 -10.37 20.98
CA LYS A 255 2.25 -11.39 19.91
C LYS A 255 1.39 -10.85 18.77
N GLY A 256 1.65 -11.33 17.55
CA GLY A 256 0.85 -11.02 16.37
C GLY A 256 1.54 -10.08 15.38
N SER A 257 0.84 -9.74 14.30
CA SER A 257 1.36 -8.87 13.24
C SER A 257 1.36 -7.41 13.69
N VAL A 258 2.52 -6.77 13.64
CA VAL A 258 2.68 -5.34 13.95
C VAL A 258 2.41 -4.53 12.67
N LYS A 259 1.13 -4.53 12.22
CA LYS A 259 0.66 -3.68 11.11
C LYS A 259 -0.45 -2.77 11.62
N TYR A 260 -0.44 -1.52 11.20
CA TYR A 260 -1.39 -0.49 11.64
C TYR A 260 -2.86 -0.94 11.60
N ALA A 261 -3.25 -1.66 10.54
CA ALA A 261 -4.62 -2.17 10.39
C ALA A 261 -5.09 -3.03 11.58
N TYR A 262 -4.18 -3.77 12.22
CA TYR A 262 -4.47 -4.71 13.30
C TYR A 262 -4.19 -4.18 14.70
N MET A 263 -3.71 -2.94 14.81
CA MET A 263 -3.39 -2.35 16.10
C MET A 263 -4.64 -1.93 16.88
N PRO A 264 -4.63 -2.05 18.23
CA PRO A 264 -5.66 -1.47 19.10
C PRO A 264 -5.77 0.04 18.89
N GLN A 265 -6.93 0.62 19.21
CA GLN A 265 -7.19 2.05 19.00
C GLN A 265 -6.25 2.96 19.80
N THR A 266 -5.82 2.53 20.98
CA THR A 266 -4.83 3.24 21.81
C THR A 266 -3.49 3.37 21.07
N VAL A 267 -2.97 2.24 20.56
CA VAL A 267 -1.73 2.21 19.78
C VAL A 267 -1.86 3.02 18.49
N LYS A 268 -3.00 2.93 17.78
CA LYS A 268 -3.25 3.75 16.59
C LYS A 268 -3.16 5.24 16.90
N SER A 269 -3.76 5.67 18.01
CA SER A 269 -3.73 7.09 18.41
C SER A 269 -2.30 7.59 18.65
N GLU A 270 -1.45 6.80 19.26
CA GLU A 270 -0.03 7.14 19.51
C GLU A 270 0.77 7.18 18.21
N VAL A 271 0.58 6.18 17.35
CA VAL A 271 1.21 6.13 16.02
C VAL A 271 0.80 7.31 15.16
N ASP A 272 -0.49 7.66 15.14
CA ASP A 272 -1.01 8.80 14.35
C ASP A 272 -0.39 10.14 14.81
N GLN A 273 -0.08 10.27 16.10
CA GLN A 273 0.60 11.46 16.61
C GLN A 273 2.06 11.51 16.14
N LEU A 274 2.78 10.38 16.17
CA LEU A 274 4.15 10.30 15.63
C LEU A 274 4.18 10.56 14.12
N VAL A 275 3.24 9.99 13.36
CA VAL A 275 3.09 10.25 11.93
C VAL A 275 2.88 11.74 11.65
N LYS A 276 2.07 12.43 12.45
CA LYS A 276 1.89 13.89 12.31
C LYS A 276 3.17 14.67 12.59
N VAL A 277 3.97 14.25 13.55
CA VAL A 277 5.29 14.87 13.83
C VAL A 277 6.21 14.70 12.62
N ILE A 278 6.28 13.51 12.05
CA ILE A 278 7.10 13.19 10.87
C ILE A 278 6.65 14.04 9.66
N ILE A 279 5.34 14.05 9.36
CA ILE A 279 4.79 14.79 8.20
C ILE A 279 5.02 16.31 8.34
N ASN A 280 5.05 16.85 9.57
CA ASN A 280 5.25 18.28 9.78
C ASN A 280 6.71 18.73 9.65
N LYS A 281 7.69 17.83 9.49
CA LYS A 281 9.07 18.18 9.17
C LYS A 281 9.12 18.82 7.78
N PRO A 282 9.78 19.98 7.58
CA PRO A 282 9.67 20.77 6.34
C PRO A 282 9.94 19.97 5.06
N GLU A 283 10.97 19.13 5.08
CA GLU A 283 11.40 18.32 3.94
C GLU A 283 10.35 17.28 3.57
N ILE A 284 9.87 16.50 4.56
CA ILE A 284 8.84 15.47 4.36
C ILE A 284 7.51 16.10 3.98
N LYS A 285 7.17 17.25 4.57
CA LYS A 285 5.95 17.97 4.25
C LYS A 285 5.88 18.39 2.79
N GLN A 286 6.97 18.90 2.25
CA GLN A 286 7.03 19.28 0.83
C GLN A 286 6.75 18.09 -0.09
N GLU A 287 7.36 16.95 0.19
CA GLU A 287 7.16 15.70 -0.57
C GLU A 287 5.73 15.16 -0.42
N TYR A 288 5.19 15.24 0.79
CA TYR A 288 3.83 14.81 1.12
C TYR A 288 2.78 15.66 0.41
N ASP A 289 2.94 16.97 0.44
CA ASP A 289 2.03 17.91 -0.24
C ASP A 289 2.11 17.74 -1.77
N ALA A 290 3.30 17.49 -2.32
CA ALA A 290 3.49 17.17 -3.74
C ALA A 290 2.78 15.87 -4.14
N PHE A 291 2.89 14.81 -3.33
CA PHE A 291 2.17 13.55 -3.54
C PHE A 291 0.65 13.75 -3.59
N LEU A 292 0.09 14.50 -2.63
CA LEU A 292 -1.34 14.82 -2.61
C LEU A 292 -1.77 15.67 -3.81
N ASN A 293 -0.91 16.59 -4.25
CA ASN A 293 -1.18 17.41 -5.43
C ASN A 293 -1.24 16.57 -6.72
N TYR A 294 -0.33 15.61 -6.92
CA TYR A 294 -0.43 14.68 -8.06
C TYR A 294 -1.70 13.83 -8.00
N HIS A 295 -2.08 13.35 -6.82
CA HIS A 295 -3.37 12.67 -6.66
C HIS A 295 -4.55 13.55 -7.02
N LYS A 296 -4.53 14.83 -6.62
CA LYS A 296 -5.55 15.81 -6.95
C LYS A 296 -5.64 16.01 -8.47
N GLN A 297 -4.52 16.24 -9.15
CA GLN A 297 -4.49 16.42 -10.61
C GLN A 297 -5.06 15.21 -11.35
N ILE A 298 -4.69 13.98 -10.95
CA ILE A 298 -5.26 12.77 -11.54
C ILE A 298 -6.77 12.71 -11.28
N ALA A 299 -7.24 12.99 -10.07
CA ALA A 299 -8.64 12.95 -9.73
C ALA A 299 -9.46 14.03 -10.45
N GLU A 300 -8.89 15.19 -10.72
CA GLU A 300 -9.53 16.28 -11.48
C GLU A 300 -9.90 15.85 -12.91
N THR A 301 -9.19 14.88 -13.50
CA THR A 301 -9.53 14.37 -14.83
C THR A 301 -10.89 13.66 -14.88
N TYR A 302 -11.36 13.07 -13.78
CA TYR A 302 -12.57 12.24 -13.77
C TYR A 302 -13.62 12.59 -12.69
N SER A 303 -13.29 13.44 -11.71
CA SER A 303 -14.21 13.79 -10.62
C SER A 303 -15.17 14.91 -11.05
N PRO A 304 -16.46 14.66 -11.21
CA PRO A 304 -17.42 15.64 -11.69
C PRO A 304 -17.80 16.68 -10.64
N THR A 305 -17.55 16.42 -9.36
CA THR A 305 -17.92 17.30 -8.27
C THR A 305 -16.77 17.55 -7.31
N ARG A 306 -16.80 18.73 -6.65
CA ARG A 306 -15.83 19.08 -5.60
C ARG A 306 -15.83 18.04 -4.45
N LYS A 307 -17.00 17.47 -4.15
CA LYS A 307 -17.14 16.44 -3.10
C LYS A 307 -16.40 15.14 -3.46
N GLU A 308 -16.54 14.66 -4.71
CA GLU A 308 -15.83 13.47 -5.17
C GLU A 308 -14.31 13.68 -5.20
N LEU A 309 -13.87 14.86 -5.64
CA LEU A 309 -12.46 15.24 -5.59
C LEU A 309 -11.90 15.23 -4.15
N GLN A 310 -12.64 15.80 -3.19
CA GLN A 310 -12.25 15.77 -1.79
C GLN A 310 -12.15 14.34 -1.25
N ILE A 311 -13.10 13.47 -1.58
CA ILE A 311 -13.06 12.05 -1.18
C ILE A 311 -11.83 11.34 -1.75
N ALA A 312 -11.47 11.60 -3.01
CA ALA A 312 -10.28 11.01 -3.63
C ALA A 312 -8.98 11.44 -2.92
N ILE A 313 -8.87 12.74 -2.57
CA ILE A 313 -7.73 13.28 -1.83
C ILE A 313 -7.65 12.69 -0.42
N LEU A 314 -8.79 12.57 0.28
CA LEU A 314 -8.83 11.97 1.63
C LEU A 314 -8.36 10.51 1.60
N LYS A 315 -8.80 9.72 0.64
CA LYS A 315 -8.34 8.33 0.49
C LYS A 315 -6.83 8.25 0.22
N ALA A 316 -6.30 9.15 -0.61
CA ALA A 316 -4.86 9.21 -0.86
C ALA A 316 -4.06 9.58 0.39
N LYS A 317 -4.61 10.50 1.20
CA LYS A 317 -4.06 10.88 2.49
C LYS A 317 -4.05 9.69 3.45
N GLU A 318 -5.17 9.01 3.61
CA GLU A 318 -5.30 7.82 4.47
C GLU A 318 -4.30 6.72 4.06
N ASP A 319 -4.11 6.46 2.76
CA ASP A 319 -3.15 5.45 2.28
C ASP A 319 -1.71 5.81 2.66
N ILE A 320 -1.27 7.04 2.43
CA ILE A 320 0.10 7.44 2.75
C ILE A 320 0.34 7.53 4.27
N ASP A 321 -0.64 8.02 5.04
CA ASP A 321 -0.57 8.08 6.49
C ASP A 321 -0.44 6.66 7.09
N GLN A 322 -1.20 5.67 6.60
CA GLN A 322 -1.08 4.27 7.03
C GLN A 322 0.28 3.64 6.66
N ARG A 323 0.87 4.03 5.55
CA ARG A 323 2.22 3.56 5.17
C ARG A 323 3.29 4.11 6.12
N LEU A 324 3.21 5.40 6.44
CA LEU A 324 4.08 6.02 7.44
C LEU A 324 3.84 5.41 8.85
N ALA A 325 2.60 5.14 9.21
CA ALA A 325 2.27 4.44 10.44
C ALA A 325 2.94 3.07 10.54
N ASN A 326 2.99 2.29 9.44
CA ASN A 326 3.73 1.03 9.43
C ASN A 326 5.25 1.21 9.54
N VAL A 327 5.80 2.32 9.04
CA VAL A 327 7.23 2.67 9.24
C VAL A 327 7.51 2.91 10.72
N VAL A 328 6.69 3.72 11.39
CA VAL A 328 6.81 4.00 12.83
C VAL A 328 6.68 2.73 13.66
N LEU A 329 5.69 1.90 13.37
CA LEU A 329 5.50 0.61 14.05
C LEU A 329 6.69 -0.33 13.87
N LYS A 330 7.30 -0.34 12.68
CA LYS A 330 8.49 -1.13 12.42
C LYS A 330 9.69 -0.63 13.23
N ALA A 331 9.89 0.69 13.31
CA ALA A 331 10.95 1.29 14.13
C ALA A 331 10.75 0.96 15.63
N ALA A 332 9.51 1.04 16.13
CA ALA A 332 9.17 0.65 17.49
C ALA A 332 9.41 -0.85 17.75
N GLN A 333 9.13 -1.70 16.75
CA GLN A 333 9.41 -3.14 16.83
C GLN A 333 10.92 -3.43 16.81
N GLU A 334 11.69 -2.67 16.04
CA GLU A 334 13.16 -2.77 16.01
C GLU A 334 13.75 -2.37 17.36
N LEU A 335 13.29 -1.26 17.96
CA LEU A 335 13.68 -0.87 19.31
C LEU A 335 13.38 -1.95 20.36
N ARG A 336 12.22 -2.60 20.23
CA ARG A 336 11.85 -3.71 21.11
C ARG A 336 12.72 -4.96 20.93
N LYS A 337 13.32 -5.15 19.74
CA LYS A 337 14.24 -6.26 19.45
C LYS A 337 15.66 -5.98 19.93
N GLU A 338 16.03 -4.71 20.12
CA GLU A 338 17.26 -4.31 20.81
C GLU A 338 17.11 -4.70 22.28
N LYS A 339 17.33 -5.99 22.53
CA LYS A 339 17.01 -6.66 23.80
C LYS A 339 17.67 -5.98 24.99
N ASP A 340 18.89 -5.53 24.83
CA ASP A 340 19.65 -4.87 25.89
C ASP A 340 19.01 -3.52 26.28
N ILE A 341 18.51 -2.78 25.27
CA ILE A 341 17.84 -1.50 25.51
C ILE A 341 16.45 -1.73 26.09
N TYR A 342 15.69 -2.67 25.52
CA TYR A 342 14.36 -3.01 26.02
C TYR A 342 14.42 -3.53 27.47
N TYR A 343 15.42 -4.36 27.78
CA TYR A 343 15.65 -4.84 29.14
C TYR A 343 16.06 -3.72 30.07
N ALA A 344 16.93 -2.80 29.61
CA ALA A 344 17.29 -1.59 30.35
C ALA A 344 16.08 -0.68 30.63
N ILE A 345 15.14 -0.56 29.67
CA ILE A 345 13.89 0.18 29.83
C ILE A 345 13.00 -0.47 30.89
N GLN A 346 12.85 -1.79 30.86
CA GLN A 346 11.92 -2.50 31.73
C GLN A 346 12.42 -2.76 33.15
N ASN A 347 13.66 -3.22 33.31
CA ASN A 347 14.07 -3.78 34.58
C ASN A 347 15.20 -3.03 35.32
N THR A 348 16.33 -2.77 34.68
CA THR A 348 17.53 -2.28 35.40
C THR A 348 18.10 -0.99 34.86
N ARG A 349 17.85 -0.68 33.61
CA ARG A 349 18.24 0.58 32.95
C ARG A 349 19.72 0.84 32.86
N LEU A 350 20.49 -0.23 32.81
CA LEU A 350 21.93 -0.20 32.52
C LEU A 350 22.12 -0.19 30.98
N PRO A 351 23.25 0.37 30.48
CA PRO A 351 23.58 0.33 29.07
C PRO A 351 23.72 -1.10 28.58
N GLY A 352 23.37 -1.34 27.32
CA GLY A 352 23.55 -2.65 26.68
C GLY A 352 25.03 -2.98 26.48
N TYR A 353 25.36 -4.27 26.38
CA TYR A 353 26.73 -4.75 26.21
C TYR A 353 27.45 -4.12 25.00
N GLN A 354 26.76 -4.00 23.86
CA GLN A 354 27.32 -3.37 22.67
C GLN A 354 27.71 -1.90 22.89
N THR A 355 26.95 -1.20 23.71
CA THR A 355 27.25 0.19 24.06
C THR A 355 28.47 0.28 24.95
N LEU A 356 28.61 -0.63 25.93
CA LEU A 356 29.81 -0.72 26.77
C LEU A 356 31.05 -0.97 25.91
N LEU A 357 30.98 -1.86 24.92
CA LEU A 357 32.10 -2.12 24.01
C LEU A 357 32.48 -0.89 23.19
N LYS A 358 31.48 -0.17 22.62
CA LYS A 358 31.74 1.05 21.84
C LYS A 358 32.40 2.17 22.65
N ASN A 359 32.02 2.32 23.91
CA ASN A 359 32.52 3.36 24.79
C ASN A 359 33.88 3.00 25.46
N GLY A 360 34.28 1.76 25.30
CA GLY A 360 35.46 1.22 26.00
C GLY A 360 35.11 0.80 27.44
N ILE A 361 35.52 -0.41 27.84
CA ILE A 361 35.28 -0.92 29.17
C ILE A 361 36.46 -0.53 30.04
N SER A 362 36.21 0.30 31.06
CA SER A 362 37.22 0.72 32.05
C SER A 362 37.04 -0.01 33.37
N GLN A 363 38.07 0.07 34.25
CA GLN A 363 38.00 -0.49 35.58
C GLN A 363 36.88 0.16 36.42
N GLU A 364 36.63 1.45 36.23
CA GLU A 364 35.53 2.16 36.87
C GLU A 364 34.15 1.59 36.43
N THR A 365 34.00 1.24 35.15
CA THR A 365 32.80 0.58 34.65
C THR A 365 32.59 -0.77 35.34
N ILE A 366 33.63 -1.58 35.44
CA ILE A 366 33.62 -2.87 36.16
C ILE A 366 33.19 -2.66 37.61
N SER A 367 33.85 -1.75 38.33
CA SER A 367 33.54 -1.48 39.74
C SER A 367 32.12 -0.99 39.97
N ALA A 368 31.60 -0.16 39.07
CA ALA A 368 30.20 0.29 39.12
C ALA A 368 29.20 -0.86 38.91
N LEU A 369 29.46 -1.73 37.93
CA LEU A 369 28.64 -2.92 37.68
C LEU A 369 28.71 -3.93 38.84
N GLN A 370 29.90 -4.10 39.46
CA GLN A 370 30.07 -4.97 40.63
C GLN A 370 29.22 -4.48 41.80
N SER A 371 29.30 -3.19 42.12
CA SER A 371 28.49 -2.59 43.19
C SER A 371 26.96 -2.82 42.95
N GLU A 372 26.51 -2.73 41.69
CA GLU A 372 25.13 -3.01 41.35
C GLU A 372 24.76 -4.50 41.44
N ALA A 373 25.63 -5.38 41.00
CA ALA A 373 25.43 -6.82 41.11
C ALA A 373 25.34 -7.26 42.58
N GLU A 374 26.13 -6.65 43.46
CA GLU A 374 26.09 -6.89 44.93
C GLU A 374 24.74 -6.45 45.53
N THR A 375 24.11 -5.40 45.01
CA THR A 375 22.75 -5.01 45.44
C THR A 375 21.64 -5.92 44.88
N GLY A 376 22.01 -6.94 44.12
CA GLY A 376 21.06 -7.92 43.53
C GLY A 376 20.55 -7.54 42.14
N ASN A 377 21.19 -6.59 41.46
CA ASN A 377 20.83 -6.21 40.09
C ASN A 377 21.27 -7.32 39.12
N SER A 378 20.29 -8.07 38.60
CA SER A 378 20.54 -9.20 37.70
C SER A 378 21.14 -8.79 36.35
N GLN A 379 20.82 -7.59 35.86
CA GLN A 379 21.37 -7.09 34.60
C GLN A 379 22.84 -6.69 34.76
N ALA A 380 23.22 -6.08 35.88
CA ALA A 380 24.61 -5.78 36.16
C ALA A 380 25.47 -7.06 36.22
N ALA A 381 24.97 -8.09 36.90
CA ALA A 381 25.62 -9.39 36.94
C ALA A 381 25.72 -10.03 35.53
N TYR A 382 24.65 -9.94 34.71
CA TYR A 382 24.67 -10.40 33.33
C TYR A 382 25.74 -9.68 32.48
N LEU A 383 25.81 -8.36 32.57
CA LEU A 383 26.82 -7.56 31.87
C LEU A 383 28.25 -7.89 32.28
N LEU A 384 28.50 -8.06 33.57
CA LEU A 384 29.79 -8.54 34.05
C LEU A 384 30.11 -9.92 33.48
N GLY A 385 29.16 -10.84 33.49
CA GLY A 385 29.30 -12.15 32.85
C GLY A 385 29.72 -12.02 31.39
N ARG A 386 29.07 -11.12 30.62
CA ARG A 386 29.40 -10.85 29.20
C ARG A 386 30.82 -10.27 29.04
N ILE A 387 31.21 -9.33 29.90
CA ILE A 387 32.53 -8.69 29.83
C ILE A 387 33.63 -9.70 30.12
N TYR A 388 33.47 -10.54 31.16
CA TYR A 388 34.43 -11.56 31.50
C TYR A 388 34.43 -12.78 30.55
N ASP A 389 33.35 -13.01 29.78
CA ASP A 389 33.26 -14.10 28.83
C ASP A 389 33.77 -13.74 27.41
N ASP A 390 34.00 -12.47 27.15
CA ASP A 390 34.45 -11.99 25.83
C ASP A 390 36.00 -11.95 25.77
N PRO A 391 36.61 -12.82 24.92
CA PRO A 391 38.06 -12.88 24.79
C PRO A 391 38.71 -11.62 24.18
N GLU A 392 37.89 -10.73 23.60
CA GLU A 392 38.39 -9.44 23.06
C GLU A 392 38.50 -8.36 24.12
N THR A 393 37.98 -8.57 25.33
CA THR A 393 38.11 -7.63 26.44
C THR A 393 39.44 -7.87 27.23
N ALA A 394 39.95 -6.80 27.82
CA ALA A 394 41.10 -6.89 28.75
C ALA A 394 40.76 -7.63 30.05
N PHE A 395 39.50 -7.97 30.27
CA PHE A 395 38.99 -8.57 31.49
C PHE A 395 38.60 -10.04 31.33
N TYR A 396 38.98 -10.69 30.22
CA TYR A 396 38.59 -12.06 29.91
C TYR A 396 38.95 -13.03 31.03
N ASP A 397 37.94 -13.63 31.65
CA ASP A 397 38.03 -14.65 32.69
C ASP A 397 36.76 -15.52 32.71
N PRO A 398 36.74 -16.68 32.05
CA PRO A 398 35.56 -17.53 31.93
C PRO A 398 34.99 -18.06 33.24
N GLU A 399 35.84 -18.26 34.26
CA GLU A 399 35.40 -18.73 35.58
C GLU A 399 34.60 -17.62 36.30
N THR A 400 35.12 -16.40 36.29
CA THR A 400 34.43 -15.25 36.83
C THR A 400 33.14 -14.95 36.04
N ALA A 401 33.16 -15.11 34.71
CA ALA A 401 31.99 -14.96 33.89
C ALA A 401 30.85 -15.92 34.28
N LEU A 402 31.18 -17.21 34.53
CA LEU A 402 30.21 -18.20 34.98
C LEU A 402 29.60 -17.87 36.36
N GLN A 403 30.38 -17.32 37.28
CA GLN A 403 29.85 -16.90 38.56
C GLN A 403 28.79 -15.80 38.40
N TYR A 404 29.09 -14.78 37.59
CA TYR A 404 28.17 -13.70 37.33
C TYR A 404 26.93 -14.14 36.52
N TYR A 405 27.06 -15.05 35.55
CA TYR A 405 25.91 -15.60 34.88
C TYR A 405 24.99 -16.39 35.81
N ARG A 406 25.56 -17.19 36.74
CA ARG A 406 24.78 -17.90 37.75
C ARG A 406 24.07 -16.92 38.69
N GLN A 407 24.79 -15.93 39.21
CA GLN A 407 24.19 -14.87 40.03
C GLN A 407 23.06 -14.15 39.33
N SER A 408 23.20 -13.90 38.03
CA SER A 408 22.18 -13.26 37.22
C SER A 408 20.96 -14.18 36.96
N ALA A 409 21.20 -15.46 36.66
CA ALA A 409 20.17 -16.47 36.44
C ALA A 409 19.35 -16.77 37.69
N ASP A 410 19.98 -16.77 38.86
CA ASP A 410 19.31 -16.93 40.17
C ASP A 410 18.35 -15.78 40.50
N LYS A 411 18.48 -14.66 39.77
CA LYS A 411 17.59 -13.49 39.81
C LYS A 411 16.68 -13.43 38.58
N ASP A 412 16.42 -14.59 37.98
CA ASP A 412 15.52 -14.77 36.84
C ASP A 412 15.85 -14.01 35.55
N ASN A 413 17.13 -13.65 35.35
CA ASN A 413 17.55 -13.03 34.10
C ASN A 413 17.51 -14.05 32.95
N PRO A 414 16.63 -13.89 31.92
CA PRO A 414 16.45 -14.88 30.89
C PRO A 414 17.65 -14.99 29.93
N TYR A 415 18.42 -13.92 29.77
CA TYR A 415 19.63 -13.93 28.94
C TYR A 415 20.77 -14.70 29.59
N ALA A 416 20.94 -14.52 30.91
CA ALA A 416 21.90 -15.32 31.66
C ALA A 416 21.55 -16.80 31.67
N LYS A 417 20.25 -17.14 31.85
CA LYS A 417 19.74 -18.52 31.72
C LYS A 417 20.04 -19.08 30.33
N SER A 418 19.81 -18.32 29.26
CA SER A 418 20.09 -18.74 27.89
C SER A 418 21.56 -19.03 27.64
N ILE A 419 22.48 -18.17 28.13
CA ILE A 419 23.93 -18.40 28.01
C ILE A 419 24.38 -19.61 28.83
N LEU A 420 23.94 -19.76 30.08
CA LEU A 420 24.21 -20.95 30.86
C LEU A 420 23.70 -22.23 30.21
N GLY A 421 22.49 -22.18 29.67
CA GLY A 421 21.90 -23.27 28.89
C GLY A 421 22.79 -23.67 27.72
N SER A 422 23.25 -22.70 26.92
CA SER A 422 24.19 -22.91 25.84
C SER A 422 25.50 -23.54 26.34
N LYS A 423 26.12 -22.97 27.38
CA LYS A 423 27.39 -23.46 27.91
C LYS A 423 27.27 -24.92 28.39
N TYR A 424 26.20 -25.30 29.09
CA TYR A 424 25.94 -26.68 29.52
C TYR A 424 25.62 -27.62 28.35
N LEU A 425 24.93 -27.19 27.32
CA LEU A 425 24.65 -28.04 26.15
C LEU A 425 25.94 -28.36 25.38
N TRP A 426 26.79 -27.36 25.17
CA TRP A 426 28.01 -27.50 24.37
C TRP A 426 29.23 -27.95 25.20
N GLY A 427 29.14 -27.96 26.52
CA GLY A 427 30.29 -28.22 27.42
C GLY A 427 31.37 -27.15 27.31
N LYS A 428 30.97 -25.89 27.08
CA LYS A 428 31.91 -24.76 26.99
C LYS A 428 32.11 -24.12 28.35
N ASP A 429 33.34 -24.14 28.86
CA ASP A 429 33.78 -23.65 30.15
C ASP A 429 33.10 -24.34 31.36
N VAL A 430 32.35 -25.39 31.13
CA VAL A 430 31.67 -26.25 32.12
C VAL A 430 31.57 -27.68 31.60
N ASP A 431 31.43 -28.66 32.48
CA ASP A 431 31.13 -30.03 32.09
C ASP A 431 29.76 -30.08 31.39
N GLN A 432 29.70 -30.83 30.31
CA GLN A 432 28.46 -30.96 29.53
C GLN A 432 27.35 -31.60 30.38
N ASP A 433 26.24 -30.91 30.52
CA ASP A 433 25.01 -31.44 31.13
C ASP A 433 23.81 -31.03 30.30
N LEU A 434 23.37 -31.98 29.43
CA LEU A 434 22.25 -31.76 28.51
C LEU A 434 20.93 -31.49 29.23
N LYS A 435 20.73 -32.15 30.40
CA LYS A 435 19.48 -31.99 31.16
C LYS A 435 19.41 -30.60 31.79
N LEU A 436 20.49 -30.16 32.40
CA LEU A 436 20.61 -28.83 33.02
C LEU A 436 20.55 -27.74 31.94
N GLY A 437 21.27 -27.94 30.82
CA GLY A 437 21.28 -27.02 29.71
C GLY A 437 19.90 -26.77 29.13
N ARG A 438 19.14 -27.86 28.83
CA ARG A 438 17.76 -27.74 28.34
C ARG A 438 16.82 -27.10 29.36
N ARG A 439 16.99 -27.38 30.65
CA ARG A 439 16.19 -26.71 31.69
C ARG A 439 16.38 -25.21 31.67
N TYR A 440 17.61 -24.74 31.62
CA TYR A 440 17.92 -23.30 31.55
C TYR A 440 17.34 -22.67 30.28
N LEU A 441 17.46 -23.33 29.11
CA LEU A 441 16.89 -22.79 27.87
C LEU A 441 15.36 -22.75 27.94
N HIS A 442 14.71 -23.79 28.47
CA HIS A 442 13.25 -23.81 28.62
C HIS A 442 12.74 -22.68 29.55
N GLU A 443 13.42 -22.46 30.68
CA GLU A 443 13.11 -21.34 31.57
C GLU A 443 13.29 -19.99 30.86
N ALA A 444 14.38 -19.81 30.12
CA ALA A 444 14.63 -18.59 29.34
C ALA A 444 13.59 -18.36 28.24
N GLN A 445 13.17 -19.43 27.55
CA GLN A 445 12.09 -19.36 26.53
C GLN A 445 10.76 -18.94 27.15
N LYS A 446 10.42 -19.51 28.30
CA LYS A 446 9.19 -19.16 29.04
C LYS A 446 9.17 -17.69 29.42
N ASP A 447 10.33 -17.10 29.71
CA ASP A 447 10.50 -15.69 30.03
C ASP A 447 10.69 -14.82 28.77
N GLY A 448 10.52 -15.41 27.56
CA GLY A 448 10.48 -14.69 26.28
C GLY A 448 11.86 -14.47 25.61
N CYS A 449 12.88 -15.19 26.01
CA CYS A 449 14.20 -15.12 25.40
C CYS A 449 14.28 -15.91 24.09
N GLN A 450 14.26 -15.24 22.94
CA GLN A 450 14.35 -15.84 21.61
C GLN A 450 15.67 -16.59 21.38
N TYR A 451 16.79 -16.12 21.94
CA TYR A 451 18.09 -16.82 21.84
C TYR A 451 18.08 -18.22 22.41
N ALA A 452 17.24 -18.49 23.39
CA ALA A 452 17.15 -19.81 23.98
C ALA A 452 16.56 -20.83 22.98
N GLU A 453 15.55 -20.43 22.21
CA GLU A 453 14.96 -21.25 21.16
C GLU A 453 15.95 -21.49 20.00
N ASP A 454 16.61 -20.43 19.54
CA ASP A 454 17.62 -20.51 18.49
C ASP A 454 18.79 -21.43 18.87
N THR A 455 19.24 -21.34 20.14
CA THR A 455 20.33 -22.16 20.70
C THR A 455 19.92 -23.64 20.77
N GLU A 456 18.73 -23.93 21.23
CA GLU A 456 18.24 -25.30 21.32
C GLU A 456 18.09 -25.94 19.93
N THR A 457 17.52 -25.20 18.99
CA THR A 457 17.38 -25.63 17.59
C THR A 457 18.73 -25.90 16.94
N ALA A 458 19.73 -25.02 17.12
CA ALA A 458 21.07 -25.19 16.60
C ALA A 458 21.76 -26.44 17.20
N PHE A 459 21.62 -26.66 18.50
CA PHE A 459 22.17 -27.82 19.16
C PHE A 459 21.54 -29.13 18.69
N ASP A 460 20.21 -29.17 18.54
CA ASP A 460 19.50 -30.38 18.08
C ASP A 460 19.86 -30.73 16.63
N SER A 461 19.98 -29.72 15.76
CA SER A 461 20.47 -29.89 14.39
C SER A 461 21.87 -30.50 14.35
N TYR A 462 22.79 -29.97 15.16
CA TYR A 462 24.14 -30.51 15.29
C TYR A 462 24.15 -31.97 15.78
N GLN A 463 23.36 -32.31 16.78
CA GLN A 463 23.25 -33.69 17.28
C GLN A 463 22.70 -34.65 16.22
N GLN A 464 21.76 -34.20 15.42
CA GLN A 464 21.19 -34.98 14.32
C GLN A 464 22.25 -35.24 13.21
N GLU A 465 22.97 -34.22 12.80
CA GLU A 465 24.06 -34.35 11.82
C GLU A 465 25.16 -35.32 12.30
N ARG A 466 25.59 -35.17 13.57
CA ARG A 466 26.56 -36.03 14.21
C ARG A 466 26.12 -37.50 14.24
N SER A 467 24.84 -37.72 14.56
CA SER A 467 24.26 -39.08 14.60
C SER A 467 24.24 -39.71 13.22
N GLN A 468 23.87 -38.95 12.17
CA GLN A 468 23.89 -39.39 10.77
C GLN A 468 25.34 -39.71 10.30
N TYR A 469 26.30 -38.88 10.65
CA TYR A 469 27.71 -39.11 10.33
C TYR A 469 28.26 -40.37 11.00
N CYS A 470 27.94 -40.60 12.27
CA CYS A 470 28.34 -41.83 13.00
C CYS A 470 27.67 -43.07 12.41
N ALA A 471 26.39 -43.02 12.04
CA ALA A 471 25.69 -44.12 11.38
C ALA A 471 26.29 -44.45 9.99
N ALA A 472 26.62 -43.46 9.18
CA ALA A 472 27.23 -43.63 7.87
C ALA A 472 28.63 -44.30 7.96
N ASN A 473 29.43 -43.93 8.96
CA ASN A 473 30.74 -44.51 9.21
C ASN A 473 30.73 -45.94 9.80
N LEU A 474 29.63 -46.34 10.47
CA LEU A 474 29.42 -47.69 10.92
C LEU A 474 29.02 -48.64 9.77
N ILE A 475 28.27 -48.17 8.79
CA ILE A 475 27.86 -48.94 7.60
C ILE A 475 29.04 -49.11 6.62
N GLY A 476 30.02 -48.21 6.60
CA GLY A 476 31.20 -48.30 5.74
C GLY A 476 32.35 -49.21 6.26
N ARG A 477 32.14 -49.91 7.38
CA ARG A 477 33.13 -50.83 7.98
C ARG A 477 32.66 -52.27 8.07
N VAL A 478 31.61 -52.68 7.34
CA VAL A 478 31.16 -54.06 7.17
C VAL A 478 31.57 -54.57 5.76
#